data_21ec03e5418d85b8fc3ecad246302c53
#
_entry.id   21ec03e5418d85b8fc3ecad246302c53
#
_cell.length_a   1.000
_cell.length_b   1.000
_cell.length_c   1.000
_cell.angle_alpha   90.00
_cell.angle_beta   90.00
_cell.angle_gamma   90.00
#
_symmetry.space_group_name_H-M   'P 1'
#
loop_
_entity.id
_entity.type
_entity.pdbx_description
1 polymer ?
#
loop_
_entity_poly.entity_id
_entity_poly.type
_entity_poly.pdbx_seq_one_letter_code
_entity_poly.pdbx_strand_id
1 'polypeptide(L)'
;MKQKLIFLITVAMSGFFASQQLEYQKSNKILFEGNKISKNKVEELMAQNTEALSIFKAGRANRTASILMAFAGGFGIGYLGGSLYYGNGTSGSNSQVPGQIIAGVGGVGLIIGAFFVQSSGNKKLKKAIDLYNSKQAFNNETGYPKTELQVVSNQNGLGLRLSF
;
A
#
# COMPACT_ATOMS: atom_id res chain seq x y z
N MET A 1 9.14 -43.69 20.82
CA MET A 1 8.53 -43.37 19.51
C MET A 1 7.38 -42.37 19.63
N LYS A 2 6.43 -42.46 20.59
CA LYS A 2 5.28 -41.56 20.74
C LYS A 2 5.66 -40.09 20.94
N GLN A 3 6.73 -39.77 21.69
CA GLN A 3 7.16 -38.37 21.92
C GLN A 3 7.71 -37.69 20.67
N LYS A 4 8.41 -38.41 19.79
CA LYS A 4 8.90 -37.85 18.52
C LYS A 4 7.77 -37.55 17.53
N LEU A 5 6.70 -38.36 17.56
CA LEU A 5 5.52 -38.14 16.73
C LEU A 5 4.74 -36.89 17.16
N ILE A 6 4.58 -36.68 18.48
CA ILE A 6 3.91 -35.48 19.03
C ILE A 6 4.69 -34.23 18.66
N PHE A 7 6.02 -34.23 18.78
CA PHE A 7 6.85 -33.09 18.39
C PHE A 7 6.74 -32.77 16.90
N LEU A 8 6.71 -33.81 16.04
CA LEU A 8 6.56 -33.63 14.59
C LEU A 8 5.19 -33.02 14.22
N ILE A 9 4.12 -33.42 14.90
CA ILE A 9 2.77 -32.89 14.69
C ILE A 9 2.70 -31.42 15.17
N THR A 10 3.35 -31.08 16.29
CA THR A 10 3.37 -29.71 16.80
C THR A 10 4.13 -28.76 15.87
N VAL A 11 5.26 -29.21 15.30
CA VAL A 11 6.04 -28.44 14.32
C VAL A 11 5.29 -28.32 12.99
N ALA A 12 4.57 -29.36 12.55
CA ALA A 12 3.76 -29.27 11.35
C ALA A 12 2.56 -28.33 11.49
N MET A 13 1.95 -28.24 12.66
CA MET A 13 0.80 -27.34 12.91
C MET A 13 1.23 -25.86 13.04
N SER A 14 2.45 -25.56 13.48
CA SER A 14 2.95 -24.19 13.55
C SER A 14 3.17 -23.52 12.17
N GLY A 15 3.26 -24.29 11.10
CA GLY A 15 3.37 -23.77 9.72
C GLY A 15 2.05 -23.33 9.08
N PHE A 16 0.90 -23.64 9.69
CA PHE A 16 -0.41 -23.32 9.10
C PHE A 16 -1.02 -21.97 9.54
N PHE A 17 -0.40 -21.27 10.45
CA PHE A 17 -0.77 -19.88 10.72
C PHE A 17 -0.07 -18.93 9.74
N ALA A 18 -0.22 -19.17 8.44
CA ALA A 18 0.04 -18.13 7.45
C ALA A 18 -0.97 -17.02 7.73
N SER A 19 -0.54 -15.99 8.45
CA SER A 19 -1.35 -14.84 8.74
C SER A 19 -1.83 -14.29 7.38
N GLN A 20 -3.13 -14.07 7.26
CA GLN A 20 -3.76 -13.46 6.08
C GLN A 20 -3.27 -12.02 5.92
N GLN A 21 -1.99 -11.86 5.59
CA GLN A 21 -1.32 -10.57 5.49
C GLN A 21 -1.28 -10.10 4.05
N LEU A 22 -1.56 -8.83 3.88
CA LEU A 22 -1.30 -8.12 2.65
C LEU A 22 0.16 -7.67 2.63
N GLU A 23 0.86 -7.90 1.53
CA GLU A 23 2.23 -7.45 1.33
C GLU A 23 2.29 -6.46 0.17
N TYR A 24 2.95 -5.32 0.40
CA TYR A 24 3.20 -4.33 -0.64
C TYR A 24 4.61 -4.50 -1.21
N GLN A 25 4.70 -4.94 -2.46
CA GLN A 25 5.99 -5.07 -3.16
C GLN A 25 6.32 -3.83 -4.01
N LYS A 26 7.62 -3.66 -4.26
CA LYS A 26 8.13 -2.71 -5.27
C LYS A 26 7.39 -2.94 -6.59
N SER A 27 7.15 -1.89 -7.37
CA SER A 27 6.38 -1.95 -8.61
C SER A 27 4.85 -2.05 -8.43
N ASN A 28 4.32 -1.66 -7.25
CA ASN A 28 2.87 -1.56 -7.02
C ASN A 28 2.12 -2.89 -7.10
N LYS A 29 2.81 -3.98 -6.83
CA LYS A 29 2.21 -5.28 -6.67
C LYS A 29 1.77 -5.46 -5.22
N ILE A 30 0.55 -5.95 -5.04
CA ILE A 30 0.04 -6.31 -3.72
C ILE A 30 -0.17 -7.81 -3.74
N LEU A 31 0.42 -8.47 -2.77
CA LEU A 31 0.27 -9.90 -2.56
C LEU A 31 -0.65 -10.14 -1.37
N PHE A 32 -1.40 -11.20 -1.46
CA PHE A 32 -2.18 -11.78 -0.38
C PHE A 32 -1.87 -13.27 -0.33
N GLU A 33 -1.32 -13.73 0.78
CA GLU A 33 -0.83 -15.11 0.93
C GLU A 33 0.15 -15.54 -0.19
N GLY A 34 1.04 -14.62 -0.58
CA GLY A 34 2.03 -14.86 -1.64
C GLY A 34 1.50 -14.71 -3.07
N ASN A 35 0.19 -14.61 -3.27
CA ASN A 35 -0.44 -14.46 -4.58
C ASN A 35 -0.74 -13.00 -4.91
N LYS A 36 -0.44 -12.60 -6.17
CA LYS A 36 -0.78 -11.25 -6.63
C LYS A 36 -2.28 -11.08 -6.73
N ILE A 37 -2.81 -10.07 -6.04
CA ILE A 37 -4.23 -9.72 -6.11
C ILE A 37 -4.47 -8.36 -6.77
N SER A 38 -5.70 -8.18 -7.27
CA SER A 38 -6.13 -6.92 -7.86
C SER A 38 -6.39 -5.87 -6.78
N LYS A 39 -6.27 -4.58 -7.15
CA LYS A 39 -6.56 -3.48 -6.23
C LYS A 39 -8.02 -3.45 -5.76
N ASN A 40 -8.94 -3.90 -6.59
CA ASN A 40 -10.35 -3.99 -6.21
C ASN A 40 -10.56 -5.06 -5.14
N LYS A 41 -9.85 -6.20 -5.24
CA LYS A 41 -9.88 -7.23 -4.19
C LYS A 41 -9.28 -6.74 -2.88
N VAL A 42 -8.23 -5.92 -2.93
CA VAL A 42 -7.68 -5.26 -1.73
C VAL A 42 -8.72 -4.34 -1.07
N GLU A 43 -9.47 -3.56 -1.86
CA GLU A 43 -10.54 -2.70 -1.32
C GLU A 43 -11.67 -3.52 -0.67
N GLU A 44 -12.01 -4.65 -1.25
CA GLU A 44 -13.00 -5.58 -0.68
C GLU A 44 -12.51 -6.15 0.66
N LEU A 45 -11.26 -6.61 0.72
CA LEU A 45 -10.65 -7.09 1.97
C LEU A 45 -10.59 -5.99 3.05
N MET A 46 -10.31 -4.75 2.65
CA MET A 46 -10.25 -3.59 3.56
C MET A 46 -11.63 -3.02 3.91
N ALA A 47 -12.74 -3.53 3.35
CA ALA A 47 -14.07 -2.96 3.54
C ALA A 47 -14.48 -2.86 5.03
N GLN A 48 -14.06 -3.80 5.85
CA GLN A 48 -14.32 -3.81 7.30
C GLN A 48 -13.42 -2.82 8.08
N ASN A 49 -12.34 -2.32 7.47
CA ASN A 49 -11.43 -1.34 8.05
C ASN A 49 -11.52 -0.02 7.30
N THR A 50 -12.52 0.78 7.64
CA THR A 50 -12.83 2.05 6.96
C THR A 50 -11.63 3.01 6.89
N GLU A 51 -10.79 3.04 7.93
CA GLU A 51 -9.60 3.88 7.98
C GLU A 51 -8.54 3.40 6.98
N ALA A 52 -8.18 2.11 6.98
CA ALA A 52 -7.25 1.55 6.01
C ALA A 52 -7.77 1.72 4.58
N LEU A 53 -9.07 1.48 4.34
CA LEU A 53 -9.72 1.65 3.06
C LEU A 53 -9.63 3.10 2.55
N SER A 54 -9.90 4.08 3.42
CA SER A 54 -9.84 5.50 3.04
C SER A 54 -8.43 5.93 2.62
N ILE A 55 -7.41 5.52 3.40
CA ILE A 55 -6.00 5.79 3.10
C ILE A 55 -5.59 5.08 1.81
N PHE A 56 -6.05 3.85 1.58
CA PHE A 56 -5.78 3.10 0.36
C PHE A 56 -6.36 3.78 -0.88
N LYS A 57 -7.62 4.21 -0.82
CA LYS A 57 -8.27 4.97 -1.91
C LYS A 57 -7.55 6.28 -2.20
N ALA A 58 -7.17 7.03 -1.16
CA ALA A 58 -6.38 8.25 -1.32
C ALA A 58 -4.99 7.98 -1.96
N GLY A 59 -4.35 6.87 -1.62
CA GLY A 59 -3.10 6.42 -2.27
C GLY A 59 -3.29 6.11 -3.75
N ARG A 60 -4.38 5.42 -4.10
CA ARG A 60 -4.75 5.15 -5.51
C ARG A 60 -5.01 6.44 -6.30
N ALA A 61 -5.78 7.36 -5.73
CA ALA A 61 -6.08 8.64 -6.36
C ALA A 61 -4.81 9.44 -6.64
N ASN A 62 -3.89 9.54 -5.67
CA ASN A 62 -2.61 10.21 -5.88
C ASN A 62 -1.81 9.58 -7.02
N ARG A 63 -1.79 8.25 -7.12
CA ARG A 63 -1.09 7.58 -8.21
C ARG A 63 -1.72 7.84 -9.56
N THR A 64 -3.04 7.81 -9.67
CA THR A 64 -3.74 8.15 -10.91
C THR A 64 -3.44 9.60 -11.30
N ALA A 65 -3.51 10.52 -10.33
CA ALA A 65 -3.16 11.92 -10.56
C ALA A 65 -1.71 12.08 -11.05
N SER A 66 -0.74 11.36 -10.46
CA SER A 66 0.66 11.42 -10.90
C SER A 66 0.87 10.95 -12.34
N ILE A 67 0.15 9.91 -12.76
CA ILE A 67 0.21 9.42 -14.14
C ILE A 67 -0.34 10.48 -15.11
N LEU A 68 -1.48 11.10 -14.78
CA LEU A 68 -2.06 12.17 -15.59
C LEU A 68 -1.14 13.39 -15.67
N MET A 69 -0.52 13.78 -14.54
CA MET A 69 0.45 14.87 -14.50
C MET A 69 1.69 14.55 -15.35
N ALA A 70 2.23 13.32 -15.25
CA ALA A 70 3.37 12.91 -16.05
C ALA A 70 3.05 12.88 -17.55
N PHE A 71 1.85 12.43 -17.91
CA PHE A 71 1.39 12.43 -19.30
C PHE A 71 1.24 13.86 -19.85
N ALA A 72 0.58 14.74 -19.09
CA ALA A 72 0.42 16.15 -19.48
C ALA A 72 1.78 16.86 -19.59
N GLY A 73 2.69 16.59 -18.64
CA GLY A 73 4.05 17.13 -18.65
C GLY A 73 4.86 16.63 -19.84
N GLY A 74 4.79 15.34 -20.15
CA GLY A 74 5.43 14.73 -21.31
C GLY A 74 4.92 15.32 -22.63
N PHE A 75 3.61 15.58 -22.72
CA PHE A 75 3.02 16.24 -23.87
C PHE A 75 3.55 17.67 -24.06
N GLY A 76 3.66 18.44 -22.97
CA GLY A 76 4.19 19.80 -23.00
C GLY A 76 5.65 19.85 -23.49
N ILE A 77 6.49 18.93 -23.00
CA ILE A 77 7.89 18.81 -23.45
C ILE A 77 7.96 18.34 -24.90
N GLY A 78 7.14 17.36 -25.28
CA GLY A 78 7.08 16.86 -26.66
C GLY A 78 6.65 17.93 -27.67
N TYR A 79 5.69 18.77 -27.29
CA TYR A 79 5.26 19.92 -28.09
C TYR A 79 6.40 20.94 -28.28
N LEU A 80 7.11 21.28 -27.19
CA LEU A 80 8.29 22.16 -27.26
C LEU A 80 9.37 21.56 -28.17
N GLY A 81 9.74 20.31 -27.98
CA GLY A 81 10.77 19.63 -28.76
C GLY A 81 10.40 19.52 -30.27
N GLY A 82 9.14 19.16 -30.52
CA GLY A 82 8.60 19.11 -31.87
C GLY A 82 8.62 20.47 -32.57
N SER A 83 8.21 21.53 -31.88
CA SER A 83 8.19 22.88 -32.43
C SER A 83 9.60 23.41 -32.72
N LEU A 84 10.60 23.08 -31.92
CA LEU A 84 11.99 23.43 -32.17
C LEU A 84 12.58 22.65 -33.36
N TYR A 85 12.21 21.37 -33.48
CA TYR A 85 12.75 20.54 -34.55
C TYR A 85 12.12 20.84 -35.93
N TYR A 86 10.80 21.03 -35.97
CA TYR A 86 10.07 21.32 -37.23
C TYR A 86 9.94 22.82 -37.52
N GLY A 87 10.07 23.68 -36.47
CA GLY A 87 9.90 25.13 -36.64
C GLY A 87 11.07 25.87 -37.30
N ASN A 88 12.20 25.21 -37.50
CA ASN A 88 13.37 25.80 -38.17
C ASN A 88 13.18 26.00 -39.71
N GLY A 89 11.99 25.66 -40.23
CA GLY A 89 11.72 25.71 -41.69
C GLY A 89 10.75 26.81 -42.15
N THR A 90 10.05 27.51 -41.26
CA THR A 90 9.08 28.54 -41.64
C THR A 90 9.35 29.87 -40.98
N SER A 91 9.94 30.75 -41.73
CA SER A 91 10.10 32.18 -41.48
C SER A 91 8.83 32.84 -40.92
N GLY A 92 8.96 33.58 -39.83
CA GLY A 92 8.25 34.81 -39.67
C GLY A 92 7.01 34.83 -38.78
N SER A 93 7.11 34.41 -37.50
CA SER A 93 6.25 35.05 -36.54
C SER A 93 6.87 34.94 -35.13
N ASN A 94 7.47 36.01 -34.68
CA ASN A 94 8.07 36.19 -33.34
C ASN A 94 7.08 36.09 -32.17
N SER A 95 5.80 35.79 -32.45
CA SER A 95 4.74 35.78 -31.42
C SER A 95 4.43 34.41 -30.80
N GLN A 96 5.04 33.32 -31.30
CA GLN A 96 4.77 31.96 -30.76
C GLN A 96 5.77 31.49 -29.70
N VAL A 97 6.92 32.14 -29.58
CA VAL A 97 7.98 31.78 -28.62
C VAL A 97 7.51 31.75 -27.14
N PRO A 98 6.69 32.72 -26.66
CA PRO A 98 6.26 32.69 -25.27
C PRO A 98 5.41 31.46 -24.91
N GLY A 99 4.49 31.04 -25.79
CA GLY A 99 3.63 29.86 -25.56
C GLY A 99 4.40 28.54 -25.52
N GLN A 100 5.42 28.41 -26.35
CA GLN A 100 6.28 27.22 -26.40
C GLN A 100 7.15 27.10 -25.13
N ILE A 101 7.72 28.20 -24.66
CA ILE A 101 8.50 28.23 -23.42
C ILE A 101 7.62 27.89 -22.23
N ILE A 102 6.42 28.45 -22.14
CA ILE A 102 5.46 28.16 -21.07
C ILE A 102 5.08 26.67 -21.09
N ALA A 103 4.81 26.07 -22.25
CA ALA A 103 4.48 24.66 -22.36
C ALA A 103 5.64 23.74 -21.95
N GLY A 104 6.87 24.09 -22.32
CA GLY A 104 8.05 23.32 -21.94
C GLY A 104 8.37 23.41 -20.46
N VAL A 105 8.44 24.61 -19.90
CA VAL A 105 8.71 24.83 -18.46
C VAL A 105 7.60 24.25 -17.60
N GLY A 106 6.34 24.46 -17.99
CA GLY A 106 5.17 23.87 -17.32
C GLY A 106 5.20 22.35 -17.40
N GLY A 107 5.60 21.77 -18.53
CA GLY A 107 5.75 20.33 -18.71
C GLY A 107 6.78 19.72 -17.76
N VAL A 108 7.96 20.33 -17.61
CA VAL A 108 8.98 19.89 -16.65
C VAL A 108 8.44 19.98 -15.22
N GLY A 109 7.77 21.07 -14.85
CA GLY A 109 7.16 21.24 -13.52
C GLY A 109 6.14 20.16 -13.21
N LEU A 110 5.29 19.79 -14.19
CA LEU A 110 4.32 18.72 -14.03
C LEU A 110 4.97 17.34 -13.83
N ILE A 111 6.07 17.05 -14.54
CA ILE A 111 6.80 15.78 -14.34
C ILE A 111 7.40 15.72 -12.95
N ILE A 112 8.07 16.78 -12.50
CA ILE A 112 8.64 16.84 -11.16
C ILE A 112 7.52 16.68 -10.11
N GLY A 113 6.41 17.41 -10.26
CA GLY A 113 5.23 17.29 -9.39
C GLY A 113 4.67 15.87 -9.35
N ALA A 114 4.61 15.20 -10.52
CA ALA A 114 4.16 13.82 -10.63
C ALA A 114 4.97 12.84 -9.76
N PHE A 115 6.31 13.00 -9.70
CA PHE A 115 7.16 12.17 -8.83
C PHE A 115 6.83 12.35 -7.34
N PHE A 116 6.60 13.59 -6.88
CA PHE A 116 6.21 13.84 -5.48
C PHE A 116 4.84 13.24 -5.17
N VAL A 117 3.86 13.44 -6.04
CA VAL A 117 2.51 12.89 -5.87
C VAL A 117 2.53 11.35 -5.90
N GLN A 118 3.33 10.75 -6.77
CA GLN A 118 3.51 9.29 -6.84
C GLN A 118 4.14 8.73 -5.57
N SER A 119 5.21 9.39 -5.06
CA SER A 119 5.86 8.99 -3.81
C SER A 119 4.89 9.05 -2.63
N SER A 120 4.11 10.12 -2.52
CA SER A 120 3.05 10.26 -1.52
C SER A 120 1.99 9.16 -1.66
N GLY A 121 1.57 8.84 -2.89
CA GLY A 121 0.63 7.75 -3.16
C GLY A 121 1.17 6.40 -2.68
N ASN A 122 2.42 6.07 -2.97
CA ASN A 122 3.05 4.82 -2.53
C ASN A 122 3.16 4.71 -1.00
N LYS A 123 3.50 5.82 -0.32
CA LYS A 123 3.53 5.87 1.15
C LYS A 123 2.16 5.61 1.75
N LYS A 124 1.10 6.20 1.18
CA LYS A 124 -0.29 5.97 1.62
C LYS A 124 -0.71 4.51 1.40
N LEU A 125 -0.40 3.92 0.24
CA LEU A 125 -0.71 2.51 -0.02
C LEU A 125 -0.04 1.59 0.99
N LYS A 126 1.25 1.80 1.27
CA LYS A 126 1.97 1.03 2.28
C LYS A 126 1.34 1.21 3.66
N LYS A 127 1.10 2.45 4.09
CA LYS A 127 0.47 2.74 5.38
C LYS A 127 -0.90 2.06 5.54
N ALA A 128 -1.71 2.04 4.48
CA ALA A 128 -3.01 1.39 4.51
C ALA A 128 -2.89 -0.13 4.72
N ILE A 129 -1.92 -0.76 4.07
CA ILE A 129 -1.65 -2.19 4.22
C ILE A 129 -1.12 -2.52 5.61
N ASP A 130 -0.17 -1.72 6.12
CA ASP A 130 0.38 -1.88 7.47
C ASP A 130 -0.74 -1.74 8.53
N LEU A 131 -1.65 -0.78 8.35
CA LEU A 131 -2.80 -0.57 9.23
C LEU A 131 -3.83 -1.71 9.15
N TYR A 132 -4.07 -2.24 7.97
CA TYR A 132 -4.93 -3.41 7.78
C TYR A 132 -4.35 -4.62 8.50
N ASN A 133 -3.06 -4.92 8.29
CA ASN A 133 -2.39 -6.05 8.90
C ASN A 133 -2.33 -5.94 10.44
N SER A 134 -2.08 -4.76 10.98
CA SER A 134 -2.05 -4.55 12.43
C SER A 134 -3.41 -4.81 13.09
N LYS A 135 -4.50 -4.38 12.47
CA LYS A 135 -5.85 -4.67 12.97
C LYS A 135 -6.23 -6.13 12.85
N GLN A 136 -5.79 -6.81 11.79
CA GLN A 136 -5.98 -8.25 11.64
C GLN A 136 -5.24 -9.04 12.73
N ALA A 137 -4.00 -8.65 13.05
CA ALA A 137 -3.26 -9.25 14.15
C ALA A 137 -3.99 -9.07 15.49
N PHE A 138 -4.49 -7.87 15.77
CA PHE A 138 -5.26 -7.57 16.99
C PHE A 138 -6.56 -8.39 17.07
N ASN A 139 -7.29 -8.52 15.98
CA ASN A 139 -8.53 -9.30 15.96
C ASN A 139 -8.26 -10.81 16.15
N ASN A 140 -7.13 -11.30 15.65
CA ASN A 140 -6.73 -12.68 15.86
C ASN A 140 -6.25 -12.94 17.32
N GLU A 141 -5.61 -11.95 17.95
CA GLU A 141 -5.22 -12.04 19.36
C GLU A 141 -6.43 -11.96 20.30
N THR A 142 -7.46 -11.18 19.97
CA THR A 142 -8.70 -11.12 20.76
C THR A 142 -9.60 -12.34 20.57
N GLY A 143 -9.35 -13.16 19.54
CA GLY A 143 -10.03 -14.44 19.32
C GLY A 143 -9.52 -15.58 20.22
N TYR A 144 -8.36 -15.43 20.85
CA TYR A 144 -7.97 -16.36 21.91
C TYR A 144 -8.76 -16.00 23.18
N PRO A 145 -9.43 -16.97 23.82
CA PRO A 145 -9.94 -16.76 25.15
C PRO A 145 -8.76 -16.27 26.00
N LYS A 146 -8.92 -15.10 26.64
CA LYS A 146 -7.88 -14.56 27.51
C LYS A 146 -7.59 -15.60 28.58
N THR A 147 -6.49 -16.31 28.41
CA THR A 147 -6.02 -17.21 29.43
C THR A 147 -5.56 -16.36 30.61
N GLU A 148 -6.40 -16.27 31.61
CA GLU A 148 -6.14 -15.48 32.82
C GLU A 148 -5.72 -16.41 33.93
N LEU A 149 -4.51 -16.21 34.42
CA LEU A 149 -4.00 -16.93 35.59
C LEU A 149 -4.29 -16.08 36.84
N GLN A 150 -5.20 -16.54 37.68
CA GLN A 150 -5.54 -15.90 38.94
C GLN A 150 -4.97 -16.68 40.11
N VAL A 151 -4.34 -15.98 41.03
CA VAL A 151 -3.97 -16.55 42.34
C VAL A 151 -5.21 -16.45 43.23
N VAL A 152 -5.76 -17.58 43.59
CA VAL A 152 -6.94 -17.66 44.47
C VAL A 152 -6.48 -18.10 45.87
N SER A 153 -6.81 -17.30 46.87
CA SER A 153 -6.59 -17.63 48.27
C SER A 153 -7.94 -17.84 48.94
N ASN A 154 -8.12 -18.98 49.56
CA ASN A 154 -9.29 -19.26 50.40
C ASN A 154 -8.85 -19.88 51.73
N GLN A 155 -9.81 -20.15 52.64
CA GLN A 155 -9.55 -20.70 53.98
C GLN A 155 -8.83 -22.06 53.96
N ASN A 156 -8.79 -22.75 52.82
CA ASN A 156 -8.18 -24.07 52.67
C ASN A 156 -6.79 -24.03 52.01
N GLY A 157 -6.29 -22.83 51.60
CA GLY A 157 -4.97 -22.67 51.01
C GLY A 157 -4.90 -21.70 49.83
N LEU A 158 -3.72 -21.66 49.19
CA LEU A 158 -3.42 -20.91 48.00
C LEU A 158 -3.53 -21.82 46.76
N GLY A 159 -4.23 -21.37 45.77
CA GLY A 159 -4.39 -22.09 44.50
C GLY A 159 -4.18 -21.17 43.28
N LEU A 160 -3.91 -21.78 42.13
CA LEU A 160 -3.86 -21.11 40.85
C LEU A 160 -5.11 -21.51 40.06
N ARG A 161 -5.87 -20.53 39.59
CA ARG A 161 -7.01 -20.74 38.71
C ARG A 161 -6.65 -20.25 37.29
N LEU A 162 -6.69 -21.14 36.34
CA LEU A 162 -6.54 -20.82 34.90
C LEU A 162 -7.94 -20.78 34.28
N SER A 163 -8.31 -19.62 33.73
CA SER A 163 -9.55 -19.43 32.97
C SER A 163 -9.20 -19.32 31.49
N PHE A 164 -9.89 -20.04 30.63
CA PHE A 164 -9.75 -20.01 29.17
C PHE A 164 -11.11 -19.93 28.50
#